data_d950feb8851bdb8776b56516e80e1bbb
#
_entry.id   d950feb8851bdb8776b56516e80e1bbb
#
_cell.length_a   1.000
_cell.length_b   1.000
_cell.length_c   1.000
_cell.angle_alpha   90.00
_cell.angle_beta   90.00
_cell.angle_gamma   90.00
#
_symmetry.space_group_name_H-M   'P 1'
#
loop_
_entity.id
_entity.type
_entity.pdbx_description
1 polymer ?
#
loop_
_entity_poly.entity_id
_entity_poly.type
_entity_poly.pdbx_seq_one_letter_code
_entity_poly.pdbx_strand_id
1 'polypeptide(L)'
;MFNYKPPCILSSQIISANSVREYHRIVQAREAVFFLEQHITEPDADAADPQSVFMWMEDNARVVAFLRVIPAGIVYDEASVGRVLVDASYRRRGLCRSLMSEALRYIARTWGPQPIRISAQEHLAGFYATFGFAPVSGTYFEAGIPHVKM
;
A
#
# COMPACT_ATOMS: atom_id res chain seq x y z
N MET A 1 19.66 26.61 -5.54
CA MET A 1 18.23 26.97 -5.34
C MET A 1 17.47 25.67 -5.14
N PHE A 2 17.15 25.33 -3.91
CA PHE A 2 16.35 24.13 -3.62
C PHE A 2 14.90 24.45 -3.96
N ASN A 3 14.40 23.89 -5.06
CA ASN A 3 12.97 23.92 -5.38
C ASN A 3 12.24 23.09 -4.31
N TYR A 4 11.72 23.76 -3.29
CA TYR A 4 10.77 23.17 -2.36
C TYR A 4 9.49 22.89 -3.14
N LYS A 5 9.32 21.64 -3.57
CA LYS A 5 8.06 21.18 -4.11
C LYS A 5 7.10 20.99 -2.93
N PRO A 6 5.91 21.56 -2.95
CA PRO A 6 4.97 21.41 -1.83
C PRO A 6 4.74 19.91 -1.54
N PRO A 7 4.48 19.54 -0.30
CA PRO A 7 4.24 18.14 0.06
C PRO A 7 3.07 17.58 -0.75
N CYS A 8 3.22 16.35 -1.24
CA CYS A 8 2.13 15.64 -1.88
C CYS A 8 0.88 15.63 -0.98
N ILE A 9 -0.29 15.85 -1.55
CA ILE A 9 -1.54 15.83 -0.80
C ILE A 9 -1.83 14.38 -0.39
N LEU A 10 -1.93 14.15 0.92
CA LEU A 10 -2.38 12.87 1.45
C LEU A 10 -3.90 12.79 1.33
N SER A 11 -4.38 11.78 0.62
CA SER A 11 -5.80 11.46 0.54
C SER A 11 -6.04 10.07 1.12
N SER A 12 -7.09 9.92 1.92
CA SER A 12 -7.54 8.63 2.42
C SER A 12 -9.07 8.58 2.35
N GLN A 13 -9.61 7.59 1.68
CA GLN A 13 -11.07 7.41 1.59
C GLN A 13 -11.47 5.99 1.21
N ILE A 14 -12.71 5.63 1.53
CA ILE A 14 -13.38 4.46 0.94
C ILE A 14 -13.88 4.90 -0.42
N ILE A 15 -13.46 4.22 -1.48
CA ILE A 15 -13.88 4.57 -2.83
C ILE A 15 -15.36 4.24 -3.01
N SER A 16 -16.12 5.26 -3.40
CA SER A 16 -17.53 5.14 -3.79
C SER A 16 -17.67 5.10 -5.32
N ALA A 17 -18.86 4.78 -5.80
CA ALA A 17 -19.17 4.81 -7.23
C ALA A 17 -18.93 6.20 -7.88
N ASN A 18 -18.94 7.27 -7.10
CA ASN A 18 -18.70 8.64 -7.57
C ASN A 18 -17.20 8.95 -7.76
N SER A 19 -16.31 8.04 -7.36
CA SER A 19 -14.85 8.20 -7.39
C SER A 19 -14.17 7.45 -8.54
N VAL A 20 -14.87 7.20 -9.66
CA VAL A 20 -14.31 6.44 -10.80
C VAL A 20 -13.02 7.06 -11.33
N ARG A 21 -12.91 8.40 -11.37
CA ARG A 21 -11.68 9.08 -11.83
C ARG A 21 -10.52 8.85 -10.89
N GLU A 22 -10.75 8.85 -9.58
CA GLU A 22 -9.73 8.57 -8.57
C GLU A 22 -9.30 7.11 -8.64
N TYR A 23 -10.26 6.20 -8.72
CA TYR A 23 -9.97 4.78 -8.89
C TYR A 23 -9.16 4.51 -10.16
N HIS A 24 -9.51 5.14 -11.27
CA HIS A 24 -8.75 5.02 -12.52
C HIS A 24 -7.28 5.45 -12.35
N ARG A 25 -7.02 6.58 -11.69
CA ARG A 25 -5.63 7.04 -11.42
C ARG A 25 -4.88 6.08 -10.49
N ILE A 26 -5.57 5.50 -9.51
CA ILE A 26 -4.99 4.49 -8.63
C ILE A 26 -4.64 3.22 -9.42
N VAL A 27 -5.54 2.74 -10.28
CA VAL A 27 -5.28 1.57 -11.14
C VAL A 27 -4.08 1.83 -12.06
N GLN A 28 -3.99 3.01 -12.68
CA GLN A 28 -2.83 3.38 -13.50
C GLN A 28 -1.51 3.30 -12.71
N ALA A 29 -1.49 3.78 -11.45
CA ALA A 29 -0.31 3.72 -10.60
C ALA A 29 0.05 2.27 -10.22
N ARG A 30 -0.95 1.44 -9.93
CA ARG A 30 -0.78 0.01 -9.62
C ARG A 30 -0.22 -0.74 -10.82
N GLU A 31 -0.78 -0.53 -12.02
CA GLU A 31 -0.28 -1.13 -13.26
C GLU A 31 1.16 -0.71 -13.56
N ALA A 32 1.47 0.58 -13.40
CA ALA A 32 2.82 1.09 -13.65
C ALA A 32 3.89 0.40 -12.80
N VAL A 33 3.59 0.12 -11.54
CA VAL A 33 4.55 -0.52 -10.62
C VAL A 33 4.46 -2.05 -10.68
N PHE A 34 3.28 -2.63 -10.51
CA PHE A 34 3.18 -4.09 -10.37
C PHE A 34 3.29 -4.80 -11.71
N PHE A 35 2.63 -4.30 -12.76
CA PHE A 35 2.68 -4.93 -14.07
C PHE A 35 3.88 -4.49 -14.90
N LEU A 36 4.07 -3.20 -15.13
CA LEU A 36 5.11 -2.72 -16.05
C LEU A 36 6.52 -2.80 -15.45
N GLU A 37 6.69 -2.47 -14.17
CA GLU A 37 8.02 -2.47 -13.54
C GLU A 37 8.36 -3.85 -12.94
N GLN A 38 7.46 -4.45 -12.17
CA GLN A 38 7.72 -5.73 -11.48
C GLN A 38 7.35 -6.96 -12.31
N HIS A 39 6.72 -6.77 -13.48
CA HIS A 39 6.31 -7.84 -14.40
C HIS A 39 5.37 -8.87 -13.77
N ILE A 40 4.55 -8.46 -12.81
CA ILE A 40 3.51 -9.30 -12.20
C ILE A 40 2.37 -9.43 -13.20
N THR A 41 2.07 -10.64 -13.63
CA THR A 41 1.02 -10.93 -14.61
C THR A 41 -0.27 -11.44 -14.01
N GLU A 42 -0.27 -11.77 -12.71
CA GLU A 42 -1.46 -12.12 -11.97
C GLU A 42 -2.37 -10.88 -11.80
N PRO A 43 -3.70 -11.08 -11.76
CA PRO A 43 -4.64 -9.98 -11.57
C PRO A 43 -4.32 -9.16 -10.32
N ASP A 44 -4.14 -7.85 -10.49
CA ASP A 44 -3.83 -6.96 -9.38
C ASP A 44 -5.10 -6.56 -8.60
N ALA A 45 -6.20 -6.26 -9.29
CA ALA A 45 -7.49 -6.02 -8.68
C ALA A 45 -8.09 -7.34 -8.17
N ASP A 46 -8.56 -7.37 -6.95
CA ASP A 46 -9.11 -8.56 -6.31
C ASP A 46 -10.37 -8.26 -5.49
N ALA A 47 -10.99 -9.31 -4.92
CA ALA A 47 -12.21 -9.20 -4.13
C ALA A 47 -12.05 -8.39 -2.82
N ALA A 48 -10.82 -8.12 -2.39
CA ALA A 48 -10.58 -7.29 -1.22
C ALA A 48 -10.68 -5.79 -1.54
N ASP A 49 -10.46 -5.37 -2.80
CA ASP A 49 -10.52 -3.96 -3.18
C ASP A 49 -11.82 -3.25 -2.76
N PRO A 50 -13.03 -3.80 -3.02
CA PRO A 50 -14.28 -3.14 -2.63
C PRO A 50 -14.49 -3.02 -1.11
N GLN A 51 -13.75 -3.78 -0.31
CA GLN A 51 -13.84 -3.80 1.14
C GLN A 51 -12.69 -3.05 1.81
N SER A 52 -11.77 -2.51 1.02
CA SER A 52 -10.55 -1.85 1.49
C SER A 52 -10.73 -0.34 1.60
N VAL A 53 -9.95 0.26 2.49
CA VAL A 53 -9.71 1.70 2.50
C VAL A 53 -8.48 1.99 1.68
N PHE A 54 -8.59 2.84 0.68
CA PHE A 54 -7.48 3.26 -0.17
C PHE A 54 -6.86 4.54 0.37
N MET A 55 -5.54 4.55 0.47
CA MET A 55 -4.76 5.71 0.87
C MET A 55 -3.71 5.99 -0.19
N TRP A 56 -3.62 7.24 -0.64
CA TRP A 56 -2.68 7.61 -1.69
C TRP A 56 -2.18 9.04 -1.53
N MET A 57 -1.11 9.33 -2.22
CA MET A 57 -0.57 10.67 -2.39
C MET A 57 -0.56 11.05 -3.87
N GLU A 58 -0.88 12.29 -4.18
CA GLU A 58 -0.91 12.82 -5.54
C GLU A 58 0.08 13.97 -5.72
N ASP A 59 0.63 14.04 -6.92
CA ASP A 59 1.32 15.21 -7.44
C ASP A 59 0.77 15.51 -8.85
N ASN A 60 0.17 16.69 -9.04
CA ASN A 60 -0.45 17.10 -10.30
C ASN A 60 -1.46 16.06 -10.83
N ALA A 61 -2.39 15.62 -10.01
CA ALA A 61 -3.40 14.60 -10.31
C ALA A 61 -2.83 13.22 -10.72
N ARG A 62 -1.55 12.96 -10.48
CA ARG A 62 -0.93 11.65 -10.65
C ARG A 62 -0.76 11.00 -9.26
N VAL A 63 -1.20 9.78 -9.11
CA VAL A 63 -0.93 9.00 -7.90
C VAL A 63 0.54 8.59 -7.88
N VAL A 64 1.27 9.03 -6.85
CA VAL A 64 2.72 8.82 -6.72
C VAL A 64 3.09 7.86 -5.60
N ALA A 65 2.17 7.61 -4.68
CA ALA A 65 2.27 6.56 -3.67
C ALA A 65 0.88 6.05 -3.31
N PHE A 66 0.76 4.77 -3.01
CA PHE A 66 -0.52 4.14 -2.70
C PHE A 66 -0.31 2.96 -1.76
N LEU A 67 -1.32 2.69 -0.95
CA LEU A 67 -1.54 1.43 -0.26
C LEU A 67 -3.04 1.21 -0.03
N ARG A 68 -3.42 -0.04 0.25
CA ARG A 68 -4.77 -0.35 0.73
C ARG A 68 -4.72 -0.92 2.14
N VAL A 69 -5.70 -0.52 2.94
CA VAL A 69 -5.91 -1.01 4.31
C VAL A 69 -7.12 -1.92 4.28
N ILE A 70 -6.98 -3.14 4.76
CA ILE A 70 -7.98 -4.21 4.63
C ILE A 70 -8.48 -4.58 6.03
N PRO A 71 -9.81 -4.61 6.27
CA PRO A 71 -10.35 -5.05 7.54
C PRO A 71 -9.98 -6.49 7.88
N ALA A 72 -9.98 -6.81 9.16
CA ALA A 72 -9.84 -8.19 9.67
C ALA A 72 -10.91 -9.11 9.06
N GLY A 73 -10.54 -10.36 8.80
CA GLY A 73 -11.42 -11.38 8.27
C GLY A 73 -11.63 -11.34 6.74
N ILE A 74 -10.97 -10.45 6.01
CA ILE A 74 -11.08 -10.37 4.54
C ILE A 74 -9.98 -11.19 3.86
N VAL A 75 -8.72 -10.90 4.14
CA VAL A 75 -7.56 -11.62 3.59
C VAL A 75 -6.90 -12.49 4.65
N TYR A 76 -6.83 -11.98 5.86
CA TYR A 76 -6.33 -12.66 7.05
C TYR A 76 -7.33 -12.50 8.19
N ASP A 77 -7.18 -13.28 9.24
CA ASP A 77 -7.96 -13.07 10.47
C ASP A 77 -7.68 -11.69 11.08
N GLU A 78 -6.46 -11.18 10.87
CA GLU A 78 -6.04 -9.84 11.28
C GLU A 78 -6.33 -8.80 10.18
N ALA A 79 -6.38 -7.53 10.56
CA ALA A 79 -6.31 -6.43 9.61
C ALA A 79 -5.01 -6.49 8.79
N SER A 80 -5.01 -5.93 7.60
CA SER A 80 -3.86 -5.99 6.70
C SER A 80 -3.60 -4.66 6.01
N VAL A 81 -2.37 -4.49 5.56
CA VAL A 81 -1.97 -3.45 4.61
C VAL A 81 -1.33 -4.13 3.41
N GLY A 82 -1.75 -3.76 2.22
CA GLY A 82 -1.24 -4.35 0.99
C GLY A 82 -1.19 -3.37 -0.18
N ARG A 83 -0.70 -3.88 -1.31
CA ARG A 83 -0.54 -3.10 -2.55
C ARG A 83 0.27 -1.81 -2.33
N VAL A 84 1.27 -1.87 -1.46
CA VAL A 84 2.13 -0.72 -1.15
C VAL A 84 3.02 -0.41 -2.33
N LEU A 85 2.93 0.79 -2.87
CA LEU A 85 3.77 1.24 -3.97
C LEU A 85 4.20 2.71 -3.82
N VAL A 86 5.34 3.02 -4.42
CA VAL A 86 5.80 4.39 -4.68
C VAL A 86 6.31 4.44 -6.11
N ASP A 87 5.84 5.42 -6.87
CA ASP A 87 6.35 5.71 -8.23
C ASP A 87 7.88 5.87 -8.20
N ALA A 88 8.56 5.28 -9.19
CA ALA A 88 10.03 5.23 -9.24
C ALA A 88 10.68 6.61 -9.09
N SER A 89 10.07 7.64 -9.68
CA SER A 89 10.58 9.03 -9.62
C SER A 89 10.39 9.69 -8.26
N TYR A 90 9.60 9.09 -7.37
CA TYR A 90 9.25 9.64 -6.05
C TYR A 90 9.84 8.83 -4.89
N ARG A 91 10.58 7.78 -5.16
CA ARG A 91 11.24 6.96 -4.12
C ARG A 91 12.28 7.74 -3.34
N ARG A 92 12.64 7.23 -2.15
CA ARG A 92 13.60 7.82 -1.21
C ARG A 92 13.22 9.22 -0.69
N ARG A 93 11.93 9.58 -0.78
CA ARG A 93 11.38 10.84 -0.25
C ARG A 93 10.52 10.65 1.00
N GLY A 94 10.50 9.43 1.57
CA GLY A 94 9.73 9.12 2.77
C GLY A 94 8.23 8.90 2.55
N LEU A 95 7.72 8.90 1.31
CA LEU A 95 6.29 8.78 1.02
C LEU A 95 5.70 7.46 1.54
N CYS A 96 6.38 6.34 1.32
CA CYS A 96 5.95 5.06 1.83
C CYS A 96 5.86 5.05 3.36
N ARG A 97 6.86 5.63 4.03
CA ARG A 97 6.85 5.74 5.49
C ARG A 97 5.68 6.56 6.01
N SER A 98 5.39 7.68 5.36
CA SER A 98 4.24 8.53 5.72
C SER A 98 2.91 7.80 5.54
N LEU A 99 2.71 7.12 4.40
CA LEU A 99 1.49 6.33 4.16
C LEU A 99 1.34 5.17 5.14
N MET A 100 2.41 4.41 5.40
CA MET A 100 2.37 3.32 6.38
C MET A 100 2.03 3.84 7.77
N SER A 101 2.63 4.93 8.21
CA SER A 101 2.32 5.54 9.50
C SER A 101 0.85 5.96 9.60
N GLU A 102 0.28 6.52 8.51
CA GLU A 102 -1.13 6.89 8.47
C GLU A 102 -2.05 5.67 8.47
N ALA A 103 -1.70 4.62 7.72
CA ALA A 103 -2.46 3.37 7.71
C ALA A 103 -2.54 2.73 9.10
N LEU A 104 -1.42 2.66 9.81
CA LEU A 104 -1.39 2.11 11.19
C LEU A 104 -2.21 2.98 12.16
N ARG A 105 -2.12 4.30 12.04
CA ARG A 105 -2.97 5.22 12.84
C ARG A 105 -4.45 5.05 12.52
N TYR A 106 -4.80 4.93 11.25
CA TYR A 106 -6.19 4.70 10.83
C TYR A 106 -6.75 3.42 11.42
N ILE A 107 -6.02 2.31 11.32
CA ILE A 107 -6.44 1.02 11.91
C ILE A 107 -6.68 1.18 13.40
N ALA A 108 -5.72 1.74 14.14
CA ALA A 108 -5.82 1.90 15.59
C ALA A 108 -7.00 2.79 16.01
N ARG A 109 -7.28 3.86 15.27
CA ARG A 109 -8.38 4.80 15.59
C ARG A 109 -9.75 4.28 15.19
N THR A 110 -9.84 3.60 14.05
CA THR A 110 -11.13 3.21 13.45
C THR A 110 -11.58 1.84 13.93
N TRP A 111 -10.64 0.89 14.04
CA TRP A 111 -10.93 -0.50 14.38
C TRP A 111 -10.37 -0.92 15.74
N GLY A 112 -9.69 -0.02 16.44
CA GLY A 112 -9.02 -0.27 17.71
C GLY A 112 -7.64 -0.91 17.55
N PRO A 113 -6.84 -0.92 18.64
CA PRO A 113 -5.56 -1.60 18.67
C PRO A 113 -5.73 -3.10 18.41
N GLN A 114 -5.06 -3.62 17.40
CA GLN A 114 -5.16 -5.02 16.99
C GLN A 114 -3.90 -5.46 16.24
N PRO A 115 -3.65 -6.77 16.15
CA PRO A 115 -2.60 -7.31 15.30
C PRO A 115 -2.87 -6.95 13.82
N ILE A 116 -1.79 -6.73 13.07
CA ILE A 116 -1.83 -6.42 11.64
C ILE A 116 -0.90 -7.40 10.94
N ARG A 117 -1.40 -8.05 9.89
CA ARG A 117 -0.63 -9.00 9.08
C ARG A 117 -0.35 -8.42 7.72
N ILE A 118 0.88 -8.60 7.25
CA ILE A 118 1.28 -8.22 5.89
C ILE A 118 2.00 -9.38 5.20
N SER A 119 1.88 -9.42 3.86
CA SER A 119 2.73 -10.21 2.98
C SER A 119 3.76 -9.25 2.38
N ALA A 120 4.97 -9.29 2.92
CA ALA A 120 6.03 -8.36 2.51
C ALA A 120 6.95 -9.02 1.49
N GLN A 121 7.32 -8.31 0.43
CA GLN A 121 8.46 -8.73 -0.39
C GLN A 121 9.68 -8.83 0.54
N GLU A 122 10.39 -9.95 0.48
CA GLU A 122 11.42 -10.32 1.46
C GLU A 122 12.50 -9.24 1.62
N HIS A 123 12.93 -8.63 0.50
CA HIS A 123 13.94 -7.57 0.53
C HIS A 123 13.48 -6.28 1.24
N LEU A 124 12.18 -6.13 1.50
CA LEU A 124 11.58 -5.00 2.24
C LEU A 124 11.29 -5.33 3.71
N ALA A 125 11.56 -6.54 4.17
CA ALA A 125 11.29 -6.94 5.56
C ALA A 125 11.93 -6.00 6.58
N GLY A 126 13.16 -5.55 6.34
CA GLY A 126 13.84 -4.56 7.20
C GLY A 126 13.12 -3.21 7.28
N PHE A 127 12.50 -2.77 6.19
CA PHE A 127 11.68 -1.55 6.19
C PHE A 127 10.45 -1.73 7.07
N TYR A 128 9.71 -2.83 6.92
CA TYR A 128 8.53 -3.09 7.73
C TYR A 128 8.85 -3.35 9.21
N ALA A 129 10.02 -3.92 9.51
CA ALA A 129 10.49 -4.09 10.88
C ALA A 129 10.59 -2.75 11.62
N THR A 130 10.87 -1.64 10.93
CA THR A 130 10.91 -0.29 11.54
C THR A 130 9.54 0.19 12.05
N PHE A 131 8.45 -0.48 11.66
CA PHE A 131 7.09 -0.25 12.16
C PHE A 131 6.64 -1.26 13.21
N GLY A 132 7.51 -2.16 13.62
CA GLY A 132 7.21 -3.19 14.62
C GLY A 132 6.74 -4.53 14.02
N PHE A 133 6.74 -4.70 12.70
CA PHE A 133 6.45 -5.99 12.10
C PHE A 133 7.61 -6.96 12.30
N ALA A 134 7.29 -8.23 12.59
CA ALA A 134 8.26 -9.29 12.69
C ALA A 134 7.85 -10.48 11.80
N PRO A 135 8.81 -11.20 11.18
CA PRO A 135 8.52 -12.38 10.39
C PRO A 135 7.77 -13.44 11.21
N VAL A 136 6.69 -13.97 10.64
CA VAL A 136 5.88 -15.07 11.22
C VAL A 136 5.78 -16.27 10.29
N SER A 137 6.50 -16.25 9.16
CA SER A 137 6.65 -17.38 8.23
C SER A 137 8.07 -17.47 7.71
N GLY A 138 8.41 -18.59 7.10
CA GLY A 138 9.54 -18.68 6.19
C GLY A 138 9.25 -17.96 4.87
N THR A 139 10.25 -17.88 3.99
CA THR A 139 10.11 -17.34 2.64
C THR A 139 9.18 -18.22 1.80
N TYR A 140 8.28 -17.60 1.07
CA TYR A 140 7.43 -18.22 0.06
C TYR A 140 7.38 -17.33 -1.19
N PHE A 141 6.92 -17.87 -2.30
CA PHE A 141 6.83 -17.12 -3.57
C PHE A 141 5.40 -16.69 -3.83
N GLU A 142 5.23 -15.42 -4.16
CA GLU A 142 3.99 -14.81 -4.61
C GLU A 142 4.28 -14.05 -5.90
N ALA A 143 3.59 -14.40 -6.99
CA ALA A 143 3.88 -13.87 -8.33
C ALA A 143 5.37 -13.98 -8.73
N GLY A 144 6.04 -15.08 -8.36
CA GLY A 144 7.46 -15.28 -8.62
C GLY A 144 8.43 -14.44 -7.79
N ILE A 145 7.95 -13.63 -6.86
CA ILE A 145 8.75 -12.77 -6.00
C ILE A 145 8.83 -13.38 -4.59
N PRO A 146 10.03 -13.46 -3.96
CA PRO A 146 10.14 -13.93 -2.58
C PRO A 146 9.39 -13.02 -1.60
N HIS A 147 8.55 -13.60 -0.78
CA HIS A 147 7.76 -12.92 0.25
C HIS A 147 7.94 -13.59 1.62
N VAL A 148 7.66 -12.84 2.65
CA VAL A 148 7.57 -13.30 4.04
C VAL A 148 6.33 -12.70 4.70
N LYS A 149 5.60 -13.49 5.47
CA LYS A 149 4.51 -12.94 6.32
C LYS A 149 5.09 -12.30 7.57
N MET A 150 4.59 -11.15 7.89
CA MET A 150 5.00 -10.38 9.05
C MET A 150 3.77 -9.87 9.83
#